data_f0fd4d8c1a14c99df2fc614c2f46b819
#
_entry.id   f0fd4d8c1a14c99df2fc614c2f46b819
#
_cell.length_a   1.000
_cell.length_b   1.000
_cell.length_c   1.000
_cell.angle_alpha   90.00
_cell.angle_beta   90.00
_cell.angle_gamma   90.00
#
_symmetry.space_group_name_H-M   'P 1'
#
loop_
_entity.id
_entity.type
_entity.pdbx_description
1 polymer ?
#
loop_
_entity_poly.entity_id
_entity_poly.type
_entity_poly.pdbx_seq_one_letter_code
_entity_poly.pdbx_strand_id
1 'polypeptide(L)'
;MAIRANPRLVEELEHYGAEDVAKCYHCGNCSAVCPFSREPFLFPRKSMRYLQMGLEEKLLGNLEPWLCYYCGECSEECPREAEPGETMMSMRRWLTSRYDFTGISKLFYRSWKAELAAILLVALLTGAGFLLFGFRWGGGHLGVYAGEGAFLTTGAVHVFDWILGCVLAAFLGINCARMWWFSIGKDRTLRIPPLAYLRQAFLLPVHFFTQKRYAECGKKRPWAIHLALMLSYTTMLVLIMFFLHAMHSERTVWAAHGFGYLATIGLLGTSIYALRGRIRKEETHYKHSHETDWIFLILLVFVAGTGILQNVLYRVFHLDVAANVVYVVHMMGVVPMLGLEVPFSKWAHLAYRPLAMYFSELQAEAIRERERAVAAAGAPLPA
;
A
#
# COMPACT_ATOMS: atom_id res chain seq x y z
N MET A 1 22.62 -24.95 -8.73
CA MET A 1 21.26 -25.56 -8.80
C MET A 1 20.65 -25.21 -10.14
N ALA A 2 19.97 -26.16 -10.81
CA ALA A 2 19.24 -25.85 -12.04
C ALA A 2 18.07 -24.87 -11.73
N ILE A 3 17.95 -23.80 -12.51
CA ILE A 3 16.85 -22.85 -12.38
C ILE A 3 15.64 -23.45 -13.10
N ARG A 4 14.55 -23.67 -12.38
CA ARG A 4 13.30 -24.14 -12.97
C ARG A 4 12.56 -22.97 -13.61
N ALA A 5 12.27 -23.05 -14.90
CA ALA A 5 11.44 -22.11 -15.61
C ALA A 5 9.95 -22.49 -15.50
N ASN A 6 9.09 -21.50 -15.23
CA ASN A 6 7.65 -21.64 -15.27
C ASN A 6 7.14 -21.08 -16.62
N PRO A 7 6.76 -21.93 -17.61
CA PRO A 7 6.35 -21.46 -18.93
C PRO A 7 5.04 -20.68 -18.93
N ARG A 8 4.23 -20.79 -17.86
CA ARG A 8 2.94 -20.09 -17.73
C ARG A 8 3.03 -18.79 -16.93
N LEU A 9 4.26 -18.35 -16.57
CA LEU A 9 4.42 -17.16 -15.71
C LEU A 9 3.87 -15.89 -16.36
N VAL A 10 4.03 -15.74 -17.68
CA VAL A 10 3.47 -14.59 -18.43
C VAL A 10 1.95 -14.62 -18.38
N GLU A 11 1.32 -15.74 -18.71
CA GLU A 11 -0.13 -15.94 -18.64
C GLU A 11 -0.67 -15.68 -17.23
N GLU A 12 0.08 -16.12 -16.20
CA GLU A 12 -0.29 -15.86 -14.83
C GLU A 12 -0.31 -14.35 -14.50
N LEU A 13 0.68 -13.58 -14.99
CA LEU A 13 0.78 -12.15 -14.73
C LEU A 13 -0.22 -11.33 -15.56
N GLU A 14 -0.75 -11.82 -16.66
CA GLU A 14 -1.86 -11.19 -17.40
C GLU A 14 -3.08 -10.99 -16.47
N HIS A 15 -3.37 -11.94 -15.58
CA HIS A 15 -4.43 -11.79 -14.58
C HIS A 15 -4.18 -10.68 -13.55
N TYR A 16 -2.98 -10.11 -13.54
CA TYR A 16 -2.60 -8.98 -12.70
C TYR A 16 -2.39 -7.69 -13.51
N GLY A 17 -2.68 -7.72 -14.83
CA GLY A 17 -2.62 -6.58 -15.74
C GLY A 17 -1.35 -6.48 -16.60
N ALA A 18 -0.55 -7.53 -16.75
CA ALA A 18 0.66 -7.55 -17.61
C ALA A 18 0.35 -8.06 -19.02
N GLU A 19 -0.54 -7.39 -19.75
CA GLU A 19 -1.06 -7.86 -21.04
C GLU A 19 -0.05 -7.78 -22.20
N ASP A 20 0.85 -6.80 -22.20
CA ASP A 20 1.71 -6.45 -23.33
C ASP A 20 3.15 -6.97 -23.24
N VAL A 21 3.45 -7.87 -22.31
CA VAL A 21 4.80 -8.40 -22.05
C VAL A 21 5.40 -9.08 -23.29
N ALA A 22 4.56 -9.78 -24.07
CA ALA A 22 5.00 -10.48 -25.28
C ALA A 22 5.55 -9.55 -26.38
N LYS A 23 5.17 -8.27 -26.39
CA LYS A 23 5.67 -7.27 -27.33
C LYS A 23 7.14 -6.86 -27.07
N CYS A 24 7.71 -7.17 -25.89
CA CYS A 24 9.04 -6.73 -25.49
C CYS A 24 10.16 -7.46 -26.21
N TYR A 25 11.06 -6.72 -26.90
CA TYR A 25 12.25 -7.24 -27.59
C TYR A 25 13.56 -7.09 -26.80
N HIS A 26 13.49 -6.69 -25.55
CA HIS A 26 14.68 -6.49 -24.69
C HIS A 26 15.70 -5.45 -25.22
N CYS A 27 15.27 -4.44 -25.95
CA CYS A 27 16.15 -3.39 -26.49
C CYS A 27 16.89 -2.61 -25.39
N GLY A 28 16.32 -2.51 -24.17
CA GLY A 28 16.93 -1.85 -23.03
C GLY A 28 16.57 -0.36 -22.87
N ASN A 29 15.83 0.24 -23.80
CA ASN A 29 15.47 1.65 -23.76
C ASN A 29 14.77 2.03 -22.43
N CYS A 30 13.85 1.18 -21.96
CA CYS A 30 13.14 1.38 -20.68
C CYS A 30 14.07 1.50 -19.45
N SER A 31 15.23 0.83 -19.45
CA SER A 31 16.22 0.98 -18.37
C SER A 31 17.13 2.18 -18.59
N ALA A 32 17.39 2.57 -19.84
CA ALA A 32 18.21 3.73 -20.15
C ALA A 32 17.53 5.04 -19.75
N VAL A 33 16.23 5.17 -19.95
CA VAL A 33 15.44 6.36 -19.59
C VAL A 33 15.03 6.41 -18.11
N CYS A 34 15.12 5.29 -17.39
CA CYS A 34 14.69 5.23 -16.00
C CYS A 34 15.72 5.87 -15.04
N PRO A 35 15.39 6.94 -14.32
CA PRO A 35 16.33 7.60 -13.40
C PRO A 35 16.75 6.71 -12.21
N PHE A 36 16.02 5.62 -11.95
CA PHE A 36 16.28 4.69 -10.84
C PHE A 36 17.00 3.42 -11.27
N SER A 37 17.17 3.20 -12.58
CA SER A 37 17.90 2.05 -13.10
C SER A 37 19.39 2.27 -12.92
N ARG A 38 19.95 1.80 -11.81
CA ARG A 38 21.37 1.91 -11.44
C ARG A 38 21.84 0.57 -10.86
N GLU A 39 23.13 0.25 -11.05
CA GLU A 39 23.70 -0.94 -10.43
C GLU A 39 23.45 -0.97 -8.91
N PRO A 40 23.10 -2.12 -8.35
CA PRO A 40 22.87 -3.44 -8.97
C PRO A 40 21.43 -3.68 -9.48
N PHE A 41 20.57 -2.66 -9.46
CA PHE A 41 19.15 -2.73 -9.82
C PHE A 41 18.88 -2.12 -11.19
N LEU A 42 18.96 -2.95 -12.24
CA LEU A 42 18.80 -2.53 -13.65
C LEU A 42 17.39 -2.83 -14.17
N PHE A 43 16.42 -2.06 -13.76
CA PHE A 43 15.01 -2.23 -14.14
C PHE A 43 14.51 -1.10 -15.04
N PRO A 44 13.41 -1.28 -15.80
CA PRO A 44 12.49 -2.45 -15.86
C PRO A 44 13.02 -3.66 -16.65
N ARG A 45 14.04 -3.50 -17.51
CA ARG A 45 14.49 -4.54 -18.46
C ARG A 45 14.77 -5.88 -17.80
N LYS A 46 15.48 -5.91 -16.68
CA LYS A 46 15.84 -7.15 -15.98
C LYS A 46 14.59 -7.86 -15.46
N SER A 47 13.64 -7.14 -14.90
CA SER A 47 12.37 -7.69 -14.41
C SER A 47 11.52 -8.25 -15.56
N MET A 48 11.44 -7.52 -16.71
CA MET A 48 10.80 -8.01 -17.94
C MET A 48 11.43 -9.32 -18.42
N ARG A 49 12.77 -9.41 -18.38
CA ARG A 49 13.51 -10.61 -18.80
C ARG A 49 13.19 -11.80 -17.90
N TYR A 50 13.16 -11.61 -16.58
CA TYR A 50 12.80 -12.68 -15.66
C TYR A 50 11.39 -13.21 -15.93
N LEU A 51 10.45 -12.33 -16.22
CA LEU A 51 9.08 -12.70 -16.52
C LEU A 51 8.99 -13.51 -17.81
N GLN A 52 9.57 -13.04 -18.92
CA GLN A 52 9.51 -13.73 -20.22
C GLN A 52 10.24 -15.08 -20.21
N MET A 53 11.29 -15.22 -19.41
CA MET A 53 12.01 -16.49 -19.25
C MET A 53 11.35 -17.44 -18.25
N GLY A 54 10.25 -17.06 -17.62
CA GLY A 54 9.56 -17.86 -16.62
C GLY A 54 10.37 -18.06 -15.33
N LEU A 55 11.27 -17.13 -14.99
CA LEU A 55 12.15 -17.25 -13.82
C LEU A 55 11.44 -16.82 -12.53
N GLU A 56 10.41 -17.58 -12.15
CA GLU A 56 9.54 -17.29 -11.01
C GLU A 56 10.31 -17.07 -9.71
N GLU A 57 11.30 -17.90 -9.40
CA GLU A 57 12.10 -17.76 -8.17
C GLU A 57 12.92 -16.47 -8.15
N LYS A 58 13.45 -16.04 -9.31
CA LYS A 58 14.14 -14.76 -9.45
C LYS A 58 13.20 -13.59 -9.29
N LEU A 59 11.98 -13.71 -9.81
CA LEU A 59 10.97 -12.68 -9.69
C LEU A 59 10.46 -12.54 -8.25
N LEU A 60 10.28 -13.65 -7.51
CA LEU A 60 9.89 -13.65 -6.09
C LEU A 60 10.87 -12.88 -5.19
N GLY A 61 12.17 -13.01 -5.45
CA GLY A 61 13.21 -12.29 -4.73
C GLY A 61 13.51 -10.89 -5.25
N ASN A 62 12.83 -10.46 -6.33
CA ASN A 62 13.13 -9.20 -6.99
C ASN A 62 12.48 -8.00 -6.30
N LEU A 63 13.31 -7.08 -5.80
CA LEU A 63 12.86 -5.82 -5.18
C LEU A 63 12.55 -4.72 -6.20
N GLU A 64 13.00 -4.84 -7.43
CA GLU A 64 12.91 -3.79 -8.46
C GLU A 64 11.47 -3.32 -8.74
N PRO A 65 10.42 -4.19 -8.77
CA PRO A 65 9.05 -3.74 -8.91
C PRO A 65 8.63 -2.73 -7.84
N TRP A 66 9.12 -2.89 -6.60
CA TRP A 66 8.85 -1.98 -5.48
C TRP A 66 9.64 -0.68 -5.55
N LEU A 67 10.82 -0.67 -6.19
CA LEU A 67 11.65 0.53 -6.40
C LEU A 67 11.10 1.45 -7.50
N CYS A 68 10.27 0.94 -8.40
CA CYS A 68 9.60 1.69 -9.47
C CYS A 68 8.58 2.69 -8.90
N TYR A 69 8.48 3.91 -9.41
CA TYR A 69 7.47 4.92 -9.03
C TYR A 69 6.33 5.09 -10.03
N TYR A 70 6.35 4.30 -11.10
CA TYR A 70 5.32 4.34 -12.13
C TYR A 70 5.13 5.73 -12.75
N CYS A 71 6.24 6.40 -13.06
CA CYS A 71 6.21 7.71 -13.73
C CYS A 71 5.73 7.64 -15.20
N GLY A 72 5.79 6.44 -15.81
CA GLY A 72 5.33 6.19 -17.17
C GLY A 72 6.38 6.38 -18.27
N GLU A 73 7.52 7.03 -17.98
CA GLU A 73 8.55 7.35 -18.97
C GLU A 73 9.04 6.15 -19.79
N CYS A 74 9.24 5.01 -19.12
CA CYS A 74 9.66 3.78 -19.79
C CYS A 74 8.58 3.19 -20.72
N SER A 75 7.31 3.48 -20.50
CA SER A 75 6.20 3.09 -21.36
C SER A 75 6.05 4.06 -22.55
N GLU A 76 6.18 5.37 -22.31
CA GLU A 76 6.15 6.40 -23.35
C GLU A 76 7.28 6.21 -24.38
N GLU A 77 8.49 5.88 -23.89
CA GLU A 77 9.68 5.69 -24.71
C GLU A 77 9.85 4.25 -25.25
N CYS A 78 8.86 3.38 -25.06
CA CYS A 78 8.93 2.01 -25.52
C CYS A 78 8.57 1.89 -27.02
N PRO A 79 9.53 1.57 -27.93
CA PRO A 79 9.27 1.51 -29.36
C PRO A 79 8.33 0.35 -29.76
N ARG A 80 8.01 -0.53 -28.82
CA ARG A 80 7.17 -1.71 -29.03
C ARG A 80 5.86 -1.66 -28.25
N GLU A 81 5.61 -0.57 -27.52
CA GLU A 81 4.39 -0.45 -26.70
C GLU A 81 4.18 -1.66 -25.75
N ALA A 82 5.28 -2.16 -25.18
CA ALA A 82 5.26 -3.32 -24.26
C ALA A 82 4.90 -2.95 -22.83
N GLU A 83 4.52 -1.70 -22.58
CA GLU A 83 4.06 -1.17 -21.31
C GLU A 83 4.89 -1.61 -20.08
N PRO A 84 6.23 -1.35 -20.07
CA PRO A 84 7.08 -1.83 -18.98
C PRO A 84 6.69 -1.22 -17.63
N GLY A 85 6.14 -0.01 -17.59
CA GLY A 85 5.64 0.62 -16.37
C GLY A 85 4.48 -0.16 -15.77
N GLU A 86 3.47 -0.55 -16.58
CA GLU A 86 2.33 -1.34 -16.12
C GLU A 86 2.75 -2.76 -15.73
N THR A 87 3.66 -3.36 -16.48
CA THR A 87 4.21 -4.67 -16.12
C THR A 87 4.88 -4.65 -14.74
N MET A 88 5.60 -3.57 -14.37
CA MET A 88 6.15 -3.40 -13.02
C MET A 88 5.04 -3.33 -11.95
N MET A 89 3.89 -2.70 -12.25
CA MET A 89 2.74 -2.68 -11.33
C MET A 89 2.10 -4.06 -11.19
N SER A 90 1.94 -4.76 -12.30
CA SER A 90 1.40 -6.14 -12.32
C SER A 90 2.28 -7.10 -11.51
N MET A 91 3.61 -6.97 -11.64
CA MET A 91 4.56 -7.70 -10.80
C MET A 91 4.38 -7.39 -9.30
N ARG A 92 4.08 -6.13 -8.91
CA ARG A 92 3.78 -5.83 -7.50
C ARG A 92 2.52 -6.53 -7.00
N ARG A 93 1.44 -6.51 -7.79
CA ARG A 93 0.19 -7.20 -7.45
C ARG A 93 0.44 -8.69 -7.27
N TRP A 94 1.19 -9.29 -8.21
CA TRP A 94 1.60 -10.68 -8.14
C TRP A 94 2.47 -10.96 -6.92
N LEU A 95 3.50 -10.14 -6.64
CA LEU A 95 4.37 -10.27 -5.46
C LEU A 95 3.57 -10.15 -4.16
N THR A 96 2.63 -9.20 -4.05
CA THR A 96 1.73 -9.09 -2.90
C THR A 96 0.99 -10.41 -2.69
N SER A 97 0.44 -11.00 -3.76
CA SER A 97 -0.26 -12.28 -3.69
C SER A 97 0.64 -13.46 -3.29
N ARG A 98 1.94 -13.38 -3.54
CA ARG A 98 2.93 -14.41 -3.17
C ARG A 98 3.47 -14.23 -1.75
N TYR A 99 3.55 -12.98 -1.27
CA TYR A 99 3.94 -12.69 0.12
C TYR A 99 2.79 -12.98 1.09
N ASP A 100 1.55 -12.78 0.68
CA ASP A 100 0.38 -13.13 1.47
C ASP A 100 0.29 -14.65 1.66
N PHE A 101 0.31 -15.07 2.94
CA PHE A 101 0.22 -16.50 3.30
C PHE A 101 -1.21 -17.04 3.30
N THR A 102 -2.21 -16.15 3.32
CA THR A 102 -3.63 -16.53 3.37
C THR A 102 -4.22 -16.82 1.99
N GLY A 103 -3.62 -16.26 0.94
CA GLY A 103 -4.13 -16.32 -0.43
C GLY A 103 -5.25 -15.34 -0.75
N ILE A 104 -5.67 -14.50 0.21
CA ILE A 104 -6.73 -13.49 0.01
C ILE A 104 -6.30 -12.47 -1.05
N SER A 105 -5.05 -12.00 -1.00
CA SER A 105 -4.51 -11.08 -2.01
C SER A 105 -4.59 -11.65 -3.44
N LYS A 106 -4.33 -12.96 -3.60
CA LYS A 106 -4.48 -13.63 -4.90
C LYS A 106 -5.92 -13.61 -5.39
N LEU A 107 -6.88 -13.83 -4.48
CA LEU A 107 -8.31 -13.80 -4.81
C LEU A 107 -8.72 -12.39 -5.26
N PHE A 108 -8.32 -11.35 -4.55
CA PHE A 108 -8.70 -9.96 -4.80
C PHE A 108 -8.13 -9.45 -6.13
N TYR A 109 -6.82 -9.63 -6.37
CA TYR A 109 -6.20 -9.18 -7.62
C TYR A 109 -6.66 -9.94 -8.87
N ARG A 110 -7.19 -11.16 -8.72
CA ARG A 110 -7.74 -11.93 -9.85
C ARG A 110 -9.23 -11.70 -10.05
N SER A 111 -9.94 -11.17 -9.06
CA SER A 111 -11.38 -10.95 -9.12
C SER A 111 -11.79 -9.75 -8.23
N TRP A 112 -11.90 -8.58 -8.85
CA TRP A 112 -12.43 -7.40 -8.17
C TRP A 112 -13.84 -7.62 -7.59
N LYS A 113 -14.64 -8.53 -8.19
CA LYS A 113 -15.96 -8.91 -7.68
C LYS A 113 -15.87 -9.62 -6.33
N ALA A 114 -14.85 -10.46 -6.16
CA ALA A 114 -14.60 -11.14 -4.88
C ALA A 114 -14.14 -10.14 -3.81
N GLU A 115 -13.27 -9.19 -4.17
CA GLU A 115 -12.84 -8.10 -3.30
C GLU A 115 -14.04 -7.25 -2.84
N LEU A 116 -14.87 -6.79 -3.79
CA LEU A 116 -16.08 -6.01 -3.48
C LEU A 116 -17.06 -6.80 -2.62
N ALA A 117 -17.28 -8.09 -2.93
CA ALA A 117 -18.17 -8.95 -2.12
C ALA A 117 -17.65 -9.13 -0.69
N ALA A 118 -16.34 -9.29 -0.52
CA ALA A 118 -15.74 -9.37 0.82
C ALA A 118 -15.89 -8.05 1.60
N ILE A 119 -15.66 -6.91 0.94
CA ILE A 119 -15.85 -5.57 1.53
C ILE A 119 -17.31 -5.40 1.98
N LEU A 120 -18.27 -5.69 1.10
CA LEU A 120 -19.69 -5.57 1.42
C LEU A 120 -20.12 -6.53 2.55
N LEU A 121 -19.61 -7.76 2.55
CA LEU A 121 -19.89 -8.71 3.62
C LEU A 121 -19.36 -8.19 4.97
N VAL A 122 -18.12 -7.74 5.04
CA VAL A 122 -17.55 -7.21 6.28
C VAL A 122 -18.26 -5.93 6.70
N ALA A 123 -18.64 -5.06 5.76
CA ALA A 123 -19.44 -3.86 6.02
C ALA A 123 -20.81 -4.22 6.65
N LEU A 124 -21.53 -5.18 6.07
CA LEU A 124 -22.81 -5.65 6.59
C LEU A 124 -22.68 -6.30 7.97
N LEU A 125 -21.64 -7.11 8.17
CA LEU A 125 -21.35 -7.71 9.48
C LEU A 125 -21.03 -6.64 10.54
N THR A 126 -20.31 -5.60 10.15
CA THR A 126 -20.01 -4.46 11.02
C THR A 126 -21.30 -3.72 11.39
N GLY A 127 -22.13 -3.37 10.41
CA GLY A 127 -23.43 -2.73 10.66
C GLY A 127 -24.38 -3.60 11.52
N ALA A 128 -24.47 -4.90 11.21
CA ALA A 128 -25.24 -5.84 12.01
C ALA A 128 -24.71 -5.95 13.45
N GLY A 129 -23.39 -5.96 13.62
CA GLY A 129 -22.74 -5.90 14.93
C GLY A 129 -23.20 -4.68 15.74
N PHE A 130 -23.13 -3.48 15.16
CA PHE A 130 -23.62 -2.26 15.82
C PHE A 130 -25.11 -2.34 16.18
N LEU A 131 -25.96 -2.83 15.28
CA LEU A 131 -27.39 -2.99 15.54
C LEU A 131 -27.66 -3.99 16.67
N LEU A 132 -27.04 -5.17 16.61
CA LEU A 132 -27.24 -6.21 17.62
C LEU A 132 -26.75 -5.76 19.00
N PHE A 133 -25.58 -5.15 19.06
CA PHE A 133 -25.05 -4.60 20.31
C PHE A 133 -25.91 -3.44 20.82
N GLY A 134 -26.38 -2.53 19.95
CA GLY A 134 -27.28 -1.45 20.29
C GLY A 134 -28.59 -1.91 20.87
N PHE A 135 -29.23 -2.92 20.26
CA PHE A 135 -30.48 -3.50 20.77
C PHE A 135 -30.28 -4.29 22.04
N ARG A 136 -29.21 -5.08 22.16
CA ARG A 136 -29.04 -6.04 23.27
C ARG A 136 -28.50 -5.41 24.55
N TRP A 137 -27.60 -4.42 24.43
CA TRP A 137 -26.88 -3.83 25.58
C TRP A 137 -26.99 -2.32 25.69
N GLY A 138 -27.35 -1.62 24.63
CA GLY A 138 -27.40 -0.16 24.55
C GLY A 138 -28.79 0.45 24.72
N GLY A 139 -29.80 -0.33 25.10
CA GLY A 139 -31.17 0.20 25.30
C GLY A 139 -31.80 0.83 24.03
N GLY A 140 -31.39 0.40 22.84
CA GLY A 140 -31.87 0.93 21.57
C GLY A 140 -31.13 2.17 21.06
N HIS A 141 -30.03 2.58 21.72
CA HIS A 141 -29.20 3.69 21.29
C HIS A 141 -28.09 3.23 20.33
N LEU A 142 -27.88 3.99 19.25
CA LEU A 142 -26.80 3.80 18.29
C LEU A 142 -25.82 4.97 18.45
N GLY A 143 -24.58 4.70 18.83
CA GLY A 143 -23.52 5.68 18.64
C GLY A 143 -22.58 5.97 19.80
N VAL A 144 -21.57 6.78 19.49
CA VAL A 144 -20.44 7.14 20.35
C VAL A 144 -20.54 8.57 20.88
N TYR A 145 -21.35 9.41 20.22
CA TYR A 145 -21.45 10.84 20.51
C TYR A 145 -22.54 11.22 21.50
N ALA A 146 -23.34 10.30 21.98
CA ALA A 146 -24.38 10.64 22.93
C ALA A 146 -23.81 10.70 24.34
N GLY A 147 -24.28 11.65 25.15
CA GLY A 147 -24.05 11.73 26.59
C GLY A 147 -24.58 10.48 27.34
N GLU A 148 -25.20 10.63 28.51
CA GLU A 148 -25.77 9.53 29.26
C GLU A 148 -26.64 8.62 28.39
N GLY A 149 -26.19 7.36 28.18
CA GLY A 149 -26.87 6.38 27.31
C GLY A 149 -26.19 6.06 25.98
N ALA A 150 -24.99 6.56 25.75
CA ALA A 150 -24.19 6.17 24.59
C ALA A 150 -23.91 4.66 24.58
N PHE A 151 -24.21 4.04 23.46
CA PHE A 151 -24.12 2.58 23.28
C PHE A 151 -22.68 2.05 23.39
N LEU A 152 -21.72 2.73 22.80
CA LEU A 152 -20.30 2.43 22.88
C LEU A 152 -19.57 3.55 23.60
N THR A 153 -18.88 3.22 24.68
CA THR A 153 -17.96 4.16 25.28
C THR A 153 -16.73 4.36 24.38
N THR A 154 -16.14 5.56 24.39
CA THR A 154 -14.88 5.83 23.68
C THR A 154 -13.78 4.82 24.03
N GLY A 155 -13.77 4.35 25.29
CA GLY A 155 -12.85 3.31 25.75
C GLY A 155 -13.06 1.96 25.04
N ALA A 156 -14.32 1.55 24.82
CA ALA A 156 -14.61 0.32 24.08
C ALA A 156 -14.17 0.42 22.62
N VAL A 157 -14.46 1.55 21.94
CA VAL A 157 -13.98 1.80 20.58
C VAL A 157 -12.45 1.73 20.51
N HIS A 158 -11.76 2.37 21.45
CA HIS A 158 -10.30 2.37 21.49
C HIS A 158 -9.72 0.96 21.68
N VAL A 159 -10.36 0.11 22.48
CA VAL A 159 -9.96 -1.30 22.58
C VAL A 159 -10.12 -2.04 21.26
N PHE A 160 -11.23 -1.83 20.54
CA PHE A 160 -11.44 -2.42 19.21
C PHE A 160 -10.40 -1.93 18.20
N ASP A 161 -10.05 -0.63 18.20
CA ASP A 161 -9.03 -0.07 17.33
C ASP A 161 -7.66 -0.72 17.58
N TRP A 162 -7.28 -0.91 18.85
CA TRP A 162 -6.03 -1.60 19.20
C TRP A 162 -6.04 -3.08 18.80
N ILE A 163 -7.15 -3.79 19.00
CA ILE A 163 -7.28 -5.18 18.55
C ILE A 163 -7.12 -5.26 17.03
N LEU A 164 -7.85 -4.42 16.30
CA LEU A 164 -7.73 -4.35 14.85
C LEU A 164 -6.31 -4.01 14.42
N GLY A 165 -5.70 -2.99 15.04
CA GLY A 165 -4.31 -2.59 14.78
C GLY A 165 -3.32 -3.72 15.01
N CYS A 166 -3.44 -4.47 16.11
CA CYS A 166 -2.58 -5.64 16.38
C CYS A 166 -2.78 -6.77 15.36
N VAL A 167 -4.02 -7.04 14.95
CA VAL A 167 -4.33 -8.05 13.92
C VAL A 167 -3.71 -7.64 12.60
N LEU A 168 -3.88 -6.38 12.18
CA LEU A 168 -3.28 -5.86 10.94
C LEU A 168 -1.74 -5.91 10.99
N ALA A 169 -1.15 -5.51 12.10
CA ALA A 169 0.30 -5.56 12.30
C ALA A 169 0.83 -7.00 12.21
N ALA A 170 0.08 -7.98 12.74
CA ALA A 170 0.44 -9.39 12.63
C ALA A 170 0.41 -9.89 11.19
N PHE A 171 -0.67 -9.64 10.42
CA PHE A 171 -0.75 -10.02 9.02
C PHE A 171 0.34 -9.36 8.18
N LEU A 172 0.49 -8.04 8.28
CA LEU A 172 1.53 -7.32 7.56
C LEU A 172 2.92 -7.76 7.98
N GLY A 173 3.15 -8.00 9.27
CA GLY A 173 4.44 -8.47 9.80
C GLY A 173 4.84 -9.82 9.21
N ILE A 174 3.91 -10.79 9.16
CA ILE A 174 4.14 -12.09 8.54
C ILE A 174 4.45 -11.93 7.05
N ASN A 175 3.66 -11.15 6.33
CA ASN A 175 3.85 -10.91 4.90
C ASN A 175 5.18 -10.19 4.62
N CYS A 176 5.57 -9.22 5.45
CA CYS A 176 6.87 -8.55 5.37
C CYS A 176 8.04 -9.49 5.69
N ALA A 177 7.88 -10.40 6.65
CA ALA A 177 8.87 -11.43 6.95
C ALA A 177 9.05 -12.40 5.76
N ARG A 178 7.95 -12.74 5.06
CA ARG A 178 8.01 -13.54 3.82
C ARG A 178 8.69 -12.77 2.68
N MET A 179 8.44 -11.47 2.53
CA MET A 179 9.17 -10.62 1.60
C MET A 179 10.68 -10.64 1.89
N TRP A 180 11.08 -10.45 3.16
CA TRP A 180 12.48 -10.54 3.58
C TRP A 180 13.08 -11.91 3.24
N TRP A 181 12.34 -13.00 3.54
CA TRP A 181 12.78 -14.35 3.26
C TRP A 181 13.07 -14.59 1.78
N PHE A 182 12.16 -14.18 0.89
CA PHE A 182 12.33 -14.35 -0.55
C PHE A 182 13.44 -13.46 -1.14
N SER A 183 13.60 -12.22 -0.63
CA SER A 183 14.55 -11.27 -1.18
C SER A 183 15.97 -11.40 -0.60
N ILE A 184 16.09 -11.80 0.66
CA ILE A 184 17.37 -11.85 1.37
C ILE A 184 17.61 -13.24 1.97
N GLY A 185 16.68 -13.75 2.79
CA GLY A 185 16.91 -14.93 3.61
C GLY A 185 17.18 -16.21 2.82
N LYS A 186 16.58 -16.36 1.64
CA LYS A 186 16.78 -17.52 0.74
C LYS A 186 18.11 -17.46 -0.01
N ASP A 187 18.67 -16.28 -0.23
CA ASP A 187 19.92 -16.10 -0.97
C ASP A 187 21.14 -16.25 -0.06
N ARG A 188 21.71 -17.45 -0.02
CA ARG A 188 22.90 -17.76 0.78
C ARG A 188 24.19 -17.06 0.30
N THR A 189 24.16 -16.42 -0.86
CA THR A 189 25.30 -15.66 -1.39
C THR A 189 25.38 -14.26 -0.81
N LEU A 190 24.25 -13.73 -0.31
CA LEU A 190 24.15 -12.45 0.38
C LEU A 190 24.53 -12.62 1.85
N ARG A 191 25.73 -12.20 2.23
CA ARG A 191 26.16 -12.14 3.63
C ARG A 191 26.02 -10.71 4.13
N ILE A 192 24.92 -10.43 4.82
CA ILE A 192 24.64 -9.08 5.36
C ILE A 192 25.00 -9.07 6.85
N PRO A 193 25.97 -8.25 7.28
CA PRO A 193 26.33 -8.12 8.69
C PRO A 193 25.12 -7.64 9.53
N PRO A 194 24.90 -8.15 10.76
CA PRO A 194 23.79 -7.70 11.60
C PRO A 194 23.80 -6.17 11.85
N LEU A 195 24.98 -5.58 11.95
CA LEU A 195 25.12 -4.13 12.14
C LEU A 195 24.61 -3.32 10.94
N ALA A 196 24.67 -3.86 9.71
CA ALA A 196 24.13 -3.20 8.52
C ALA A 196 22.61 -3.02 8.62
N TYR A 197 21.88 -3.98 9.21
CA TYR A 197 20.45 -3.85 9.46
C TYR A 197 20.14 -2.64 10.34
N LEU A 198 20.90 -2.46 11.43
CA LEU A 198 20.69 -1.31 12.33
C LEU A 198 21.12 0.00 11.66
N ARG A 199 22.27 0.02 10.97
CA ARG A 199 22.79 1.21 10.31
C ARG A 199 21.86 1.74 9.23
N GLN A 200 21.25 0.87 8.45
CA GLN A 200 20.34 1.23 7.37
C GLN A 200 18.89 1.46 7.83
N ALA A 201 18.53 1.11 9.09
CA ALA A 201 17.17 1.21 9.59
C ALA A 201 16.61 2.66 9.57
N PHE A 202 17.48 3.68 9.67
CA PHE A 202 17.06 5.08 9.58
C PHE A 202 16.47 5.45 8.21
N LEU A 203 16.73 4.66 7.16
CA LEU A 203 16.13 4.87 5.84
C LEU A 203 14.61 4.64 5.85
N LEU A 204 14.10 3.77 6.73
CA LEU A 204 12.67 3.50 6.84
C LEU A 204 11.86 4.77 7.13
N PRO A 205 12.10 5.50 8.23
CA PRO A 205 11.38 6.75 8.49
C PRO A 205 11.66 7.83 7.45
N VAL A 206 12.90 7.94 6.95
CA VAL A 206 13.23 8.93 5.91
C VAL A 206 12.40 8.68 4.65
N HIS A 207 12.38 7.45 4.12
CA HIS A 207 11.59 7.15 2.93
C HIS A 207 10.09 7.24 3.18
N PHE A 208 9.63 6.87 4.38
CA PHE A 208 8.23 6.96 4.75
C PHE A 208 7.74 8.41 4.78
N PHE A 209 8.42 9.31 5.50
CA PHE A 209 7.94 10.68 5.70
C PHE A 209 8.29 11.65 4.57
N THR A 210 9.34 11.41 3.78
CA THR A 210 9.77 12.37 2.75
C THR A 210 9.47 11.91 1.34
N GLN A 211 9.39 10.60 1.12
CA GLN A 211 9.30 10.00 -0.22
C GLN A 211 10.33 10.59 -1.19
N LYS A 212 11.52 10.95 -0.65
CA LYS A 212 12.59 11.68 -1.36
C LYS A 212 12.88 11.09 -2.75
N ARG A 213 12.95 9.75 -2.83
CA ARG A 213 13.22 9.06 -4.08
C ARG A 213 12.12 9.28 -5.13
N TYR A 214 10.85 9.47 -4.70
CA TYR A 214 9.77 9.82 -5.64
C TYR A 214 9.94 11.23 -6.21
N ALA A 215 10.47 12.17 -5.44
CA ALA A 215 10.75 13.52 -5.91
C ALA A 215 11.83 13.56 -7.03
N GLU A 216 12.66 12.51 -7.14
CA GLU A 216 13.69 12.37 -8.17
C GLU A 216 13.10 11.98 -9.55
N CYS A 217 11.84 11.58 -9.65
CA CYS A 217 11.16 11.27 -10.92
C CYS A 217 10.89 12.49 -11.83
N GLY A 218 11.40 13.66 -11.54
CA GLY A 218 11.20 14.87 -12.36
C GLY A 218 9.79 15.48 -12.24
N LYS A 219 8.74 14.70 -11.99
CA LYS A 219 7.35 15.17 -11.85
C LYS A 219 7.03 15.48 -10.38
N LYS A 220 7.31 16.69 -9.92
CA LYS A 220 7.14 17.10 -8.51
C LYS A 220 5.68 17.10 -8.03
N ARG A 221 4.72 17.37 -8.92
CA ARG A 221 3.29 17.44 -8.56
C ARG A 221 2.71 16.11 -8.08
N PRO A 222 2.89 14.96 -8.78
CA PRO A 222 2.46 13.65 -8.28
C PRO A 222 3.12 13.28 -6.95
N TRP A 223 4.40 13.60 -6.76
CA TRP A 223 5.08 13.41 -5.48
C TRP A 223 4.41 14.18 -4.35
N ALA A 224 4.17 15.48 -4.53
CA ALA A 224 3.58 16.33 -3.49
C ALA A 224 2.17 15.86 -3.11
N ILE A 225 1.34 15.48 -4.08
CA ILE A 225 -0.01 14.96 -3.86
C ILE A 225 0.02 13.63 -3.11
N HIS A 226 0.90 12.72 -3.50
CA HIS A 226 1.05 11.43 -2.83
C HIS A 226 1.61 11.59 -1.40
N LEU A 227 2.54 12.51 -1.20
CA LEU A 227 3.07 12.83 0.13
C LEU A 227 1.97 13.43 1.02
N ALA A 228 1.17 14.37 0.50
CA ALA A 228 0.03 14.94 1.22
C ALA A 228 -0.99 13.88 1.61
N LEU A 229 -1.34 12.96 0.69
CA LEU A 229 -2.21 11.81 0.97
C LEU A 229 -1.68 10.98 2.14
N MET A 230 -0.39 10.63 2.08
CA MET A 230 0.23 9.76 3.08
C MET A 230 0.37 10.42 4.45
N LEU A 231 0.75 11.71 4.49
CA LEU A 231 0.83 12.46 5.74
C LEU A 231 -0.56 12.64 6.36
N SER A 232 -1.58 12.91 5.56
CA SER A 232 -2.97 13.01 6.03
C SER A 232 -3.46 11.70 6.63
N TYR A 233 -3.22 10.58 5.96
CA TYR A 233 -3.56 9.26 6.50
C TYR A 233 -2.80 8.94 7.79
N THR A 234 -1.50 9.20 7.82
CA THR A 234 -0.68 8.96 9.02
C THR A 234 -1.14 9.83 10.19
N THR A 235 -1.50 11.09 9.94
CA THR A 235 -2.04 11.99 10.96
C THR A 235 -3.35 11.44 11.53
N MET A 236 -4.28 10.98 10.67
CA MET A 236 -5.52 10.36 11.14
C MET A 236 -5.26 9.08 11.94
N LEU A 237 -4.34 8.23 11.50
CA LEU A 237 -3.96 7.03 12.25
C LEU A 237 -3.43 7.37 13.64
N VAL A 238 -2.55 8.35 13.75
CA VAL A 238 -2.01 8.80 15.05
C VAL A 238 -3.12 9.37 15.93
N LEU A 239 -4.03 10.19 15.38
CA LEU A 239 -5.15 10.76 16.13
C LEU A 239 -6.08 9.66 16.66
N ILE A 240 -6.43 8.68 15.85
CA ILE A 240 -7.31 7.58 16.25
C ILE A 240 -6.63 6.68 17.28
N MET A 241 -5.38 6.30 17.07
CA MET A 241 -4.70 5.35 17.96
C MET A 241 -4.32 5.94 19.31
N PHE A 242 -3.97 7.24 19.37
CA PHE A 242 -3.41 7.84 20.58
C PHE A 242 -4.26 8.98 21.17
N PHE A 243 -5.11 9.64 20.36
CA PHE A 243 -5.86 10.82 20.76
C PHE A 243 -7.37 10.66 20.57
N LEU A 244 -7.89 9.43 20.47
CA LEU A 244 -9.30 9.16 20.26
C LEU A 244 -10.21 9.83 21.29
N HIS A 245 -9.83 9.81 22.58
CA HIS A 245 -10.58 10.49 23.64
C HIS A 245 -10.70 12.01 23.42
N ALA A 246 -9.64 12.63 22.90
CA ALA A 246 -9.68 14.06 22.54
C ALA A 246 -10.58 14.32 21.33
N MET A 247 -10.61 13.38 20.36
CA MET A 247 -11.47 13.48 19.16
C MET A 247 -12.94 13.29 19.50
N HIS A 248 -13.28 12.43 20.46
CA HIS A 248 -14.66 12.13 20.89
C HIS A 248 -15.11 12.99 22.09
N SER A 249 -14.27 13.83 22.65
CA SER A 249 -14.66 14.68 23.79
C SER A 249 -15.75 15.68 23.40
N GLU A 250 -16.67 15.98 24.31
CA GLU A 250 -17.69 17.03 24.12
C GLU A 250 -17.04 18.40 23.96
N ARG A 251 -15.94 18.66 24.70
CA ARG A 251 -15.13 19.87 24.55
C ARG A 251 -14.28 19.80 23.29
N THR A 252 -14.31 20.86 22.50
CA THR A 252 -13.44 20.98 21.33
C THR A 252 -11.97 21.13 21.78
N VAL A 253 -11.20 20.07 21.56
CA VAL A 253 -9.73 20.11 21.72
C VAL A 253 -9.16 20.63 20.41
N TRP A 254 -8.95 21.94 20.30
CA TRP A 254 -8.59 22.63 19.06
C TRP A 254 -7.44 21.98 18.28
N ALA A 255 -6.40 21.53 18.98
CA ALA A 255 -5.27 20.87 18.31
C ALA A 255 -5.71 19.55 17.64
N ALA A 256 -6.36 18.64 18.37
CA ALA A 256 -6.77 17.34 17.83
C ALA A 256 -7.77 17.48 16.69
N HIS A 257 -8.80 18.33 16.85
CA HIS A 257 -9.82 18.56 15.83
C HIS A 257 -9.25 19.31 14.62
N GLY A 258 -8.37 20.32 14.83
CA GLY A 258 -7.72 21.06 13.76
C GLY A 258 -6.87 20.16 12.88
N PHE A 259 -6.03 19.29 13.46
CA PHE A 259 -5.28 18.29 12.72
C PHE A 259 -6.19 17.26 12.06
N GLY A 260 -7.28 16.85 12.72
CA GLY A 260 -8.27 15.94 12.16
C GLY A 260 -8.95 16.51 10.91
N TYR A 261 -9.42 17.74 10.95
CA TYR A 261 -10.00 18.41 9.77
C TYR A 261 -8.99 18.59 8.64
N LEU A 262 -7.77 19.07 8.97
CA LEU A 262 -6.72 19.25 7.97
C LEU A 262 -6.38 17.91 7.28
N ALA A 263 -6.22 16.85 8.05
CA ALA A 263 -5.95 15.52 7.52
C ALA A 263 -7.12 14.99 6.67
N THR A 264 -8.37 15.17 7.11
CA THR A 264 -9.55 14.72 6.33
C THR A 264 -9.70 15.49 5.02
N ILE A 265 -9.48 16.80 5.03
CA ILE A 265 -9.49 17.63 3.82
C ILE A 265 -8.36 17.19 2.88
N GLY A 266 -7.17 16.93 3.42
CA GLY A 266 -6.05 16.40 2.66
C GLY A 266 -6.36 15.05 2.02
N LEU A 267 -6.96 14.11 2.77
CA LEU A 267 -7.39 12.82 2.27
C LEU A 267 -8.43 12.96 1.15
N LEU A 268 -9.49 13.74 1.37
CA LEU A 268 -10.53 13.97 0.37
C LEU A 268 -9.98 14.61 -0.89
N GLY A 269 -9.25 15.72 -0.75
CA GLY A 269 -8.72 16.47 -1.87
C GLY A 269 -7.77 15.65 -2.74
N THR A 270 -6.84 14.92 -2.12
CA THR A 270 -5.87 14.08 -2.85
C THR A 270 -6.53 12.84 -3.46
N SER A 271 -7.51 12.21 -2.79
CA SER A 271 -8.25 11.07 -3.32
C SER A 271 -9.15 11.44 -4.48
N ILE A 272 -9.87 12.57 -4.39
CA ILE A 272 -10.69 13.11 -5.48
C ILE A 272 -9.80 13.49 -6.68
N TYR A 273 -8.63 14.10 -6.43
CA TYR A 273 -7.67 14.39 -7.49
C TYR A 273 -7.22 13.12 -8.22
N ALA A 274 -6.86 12.08 -7.46
CA ALA A 274 -6.44 10.80 -8.04
C ALA A 274 -7.59 10.11 -8.82
N LEU A 275 -8.82 10.15 -8.28
CA LEU A 275 -10.02 9.61 -8.94
C LEU A 275 -10.31 10.34 -10.26
N ARG A 276 -10.26 11.70 -10.24
CA ARG A 276 -10.43 12.51 -11.45
C ARG A 276 -9.35 12.22 -12.49
N GLY A 277 -8.09 12.06 -12.07
CA GLY A 277 -6.99 11.69 -12.95
C GLY A 277 -7.24 10.37 -13.67
N ARG A 278 -7.74 9.35 -12.95
CA ARG A 278 -8.09 8.05 -13.52
C ARG A 278 -9.26 8.11 -14.49
N ILE A 279 -10.27 8.96 -14.22
CA ILE A 279 -11.40 9.17 -15.14
C ILE A 279 -10.93 9.83 -16.43
N ARG A 280 -10.06 10.85 -16.32
CA ARG A 280 -9.60 11.63 -17.46
C ARG A 280 -8.49 10.96 -18.27
N LYS A 281 -7.68 10.10 -17.65
CA LYS A 281 -6.53 9.40 -18.26
C LYS A 281 -5.53 10.32 -18.96
N GLU A 282 -5.40 11.56 -18.49
CA GLU A 282 -4.55 12.58 -19.11
C GLU A 282 -3.05 12.32 -18.88
N GLU A 283 -2.70 11.77 -17.72
CA GLU A 283 -1.31 11.48 -17.37
C GLU A 283 -1.01 9.98 -17.53
N THR A 284 0.20 9.62 -17.94
CA THR A 284 0.61 8.25 -18.28
C THR A 284 0.33 7.26 -17.15
N HIS A 285 0.59 7.63 -15.91
CA HIS A 285 0.36 6.78 -14.76
C HIS A 285 -1.14 6.57 -14.41
N TYR A 286 -2.06 7.24 -15.11
CA TYR A 286 -3.51 7.03 -15.01
C TYR A 286 -4.10 6.28 -16.21
N LYS A 287 -3.34 6.08 -17.29
CA LYS A 287 -3.84 5.39 -18.51
C LYS A 287 -4.28 3.97 -18.20
N HIS A 288 -3.46 3.24 -17.45
CA HIS A 288 -3.75 1.88 -17.03
C HIS A 288 -4.18 1.88 -15.56
N SER A 289 -5.31 1.29 -15.26
CA SER A 289 -5.86 1.19 -13.91
C SER A 289 -6.47 -0.19 -13.71
N HIS A 290 -5.92 -0.94 -12.80
CA HIS A 290 -6.52 -2.20 -12.39
C HIS A 290 -7.80 -1.92 -11.59
N GLU A 291 -8.78 -2.83 -11.63
CA GLU A 291 -10.09 -2.63 -10.98
C GLU A 291 -9.96 -2.40 -9.47
N THR A 292 -9.04 -3.09 -8.82
CA THR A 292 -8.77 -2.90 -7.37
C THR A 292 -8.30 -1.48 -7.02
N ASP A 293 -7.71 -0.76 -7.99
CA ASP A 293 -7.29 0.63 -7.78
C ASP A 293 -8.48 1.59 -7.63
N TRP A 294 -9.63 1.27 -8.25
CA TRP A 294 -10.86 2.04 -8.14
C TRP A 294 -11.56 1.80 -6.81
N ILE A 295 -11.67 0.54 -6.40
CA ILE A 295 -12.30 0.15 -5.13
C ILE A 295 -11.63 0.90 -3.98
N PHE A 296 -10.30 0.86 -3.93
CA PHE A 296 -9.51 1.55 -2.93
C PHE A 296 -9.80 3.06 -2.85
N LEU A 297 -9.78 3.77 -4.01
CA LEU A 297 -9.99 5.22 -4.02
C LEU A 297 -11.43 5.60 -3.65
N ILE A 298 -12.42 4.86 -4.13
CA ILE A 298 -13.83 5.09 -3.82
C ILE A 298 -14.05 4.89 -2.32
N LEU A 299 -13.52 3.82 -1.76
CA LEU A 299 -13.63 3.52 -0.34
C LEU A 299 -12.97 4.60 0.53
N LEU A 300 -11.81 5.12 0.10
CA LEU A 300 -11.11 6.19 0.80
C LEU A 300 -11.90 7.52 0.79
N VAL A 301 -12.51 7.88 -0.35
CA VAL A 301 -13.39 9.06 -0.45
C VAL A 301 -14.63 8.88 0.42
N PHE A 302 -15.23 7.70 0.42
CA PHE A 302 -16.39 7.36 1.25
C PHE A 302 -16.07 7.48 2.75
N VAL A 303 -14.96 6.89 3.20
CA VAL A 303 -14.55 6.91 4.61
C VAL A 303 -14.20 8.34 5.05
N ALA A 304 -13.42 9.07 4.26
CA ALA A 304 -13.07 10.45 4.60
C ALA A 304 -14.30 11.37 4.58
N GLY A 305 -15.20 11.20 3.61
CA GLY A 305 -16.46 11.96 3.50
C GLY A 305 -17.43 11.71 4.65
N THR A 306 -17.65 10.44 5.00
CA THR A 306 -18.51 10.10 6.14
C THR A 306 -17.88 10.50 7.47
N GLY A 307 -16.54 10.45 7.59
CA GLY A 307 -15.81 10.88 8.77
C GLY A 307 -15.97 12.37 9.06
N ILE A 308 -15.89 13.24 8.05
CA ILE A 308 -16.15 14.68 8.25
C ILE A 308 -17.63 14.95 8.46
N LEU A 309 -18.51 14.27 7.72
CA LEU A 309 -19.96 14.47 7.81
C LEU A 309 -20.49 14.21 9.22
N GLN A 310 -20.12 13.08 9.84
CA GLN A 310 -20.55 12.77 11.21
C GLN A 310 -20.11 13.84 12.21
N ASN A 311 -18.87 14.34 12.07
CA ASN A 311 -18.35 15.36 12.97
C ASN A 311 -19.07 16.71 12.80
N VAL A 312 -19.38 17.10 11.58
CA VAL A 312 -20.15 18.31 11.26
C VAL A 312 -21.59 18.19 11.77
N LEU A 313 -22.24 17.05 11.56
CA LEU A 313 -23.61 16.81 12.09
C LEU A 313 -23.65 16.94 13.61
N TYR A 314 -22.67 16.37 14.31
CA TYR A 314 -22.60 16.44 15.76
C TYR A 314 -22.28 17.85 16.29
N ARG A 315 -21.17 18.44 15.80
CA ARG A 315 -20.61 19.66 16.40
C ARG A 315 -21.20 20.97 15.89
N VAL A 316 -21.68 21.00 14.64
CA VAL A 316 -22.19 22.23 14.02
C VAL A 316 -23.70 22.25 14.05
N PHE A 317 -24.33 21.12 13.72
CA PHE A 317 -25.79 21.04 13.62
C PHE A 317 -26.45 20.47 14.87
N HIS A 318 -25.70 19.91 15.81
CA HIS A 318 -26.21 19.28 17.05
C HIS A 318 -27.27 18.19 16.77
N LEU A 319 -27.09 17.44 15.69
CA LEU A 319 -27.96 16.36 15.24
C LEU A 319 -27.40 14.99 15.68
N ASP A 320 -27.46 14.70 16.97
CA ASP A 320 -26.79 13.55 17.59
C ASP A 320 -27.21 12.21 16.97
N VAL A 321 -28.51 12.01 16.72
CA VAL A 321 -29.02 10.79 16.10
C VAL A 321 -28.47 10.61 14.68
N ALA A 322 -28.48 11.67 13.88
CA ALA A 322 -27.96 11.63 12.52
C ALA A 322 -26.43 11.38 12.51
N ALA A 323 -25.71 12.05 13.42
CA ALA A 323 -24.27 11.84 13.59
C ALA A 323 -23.93 10.40 13.92
N ASN A 324 -24.69 9.77 14.84
CA ASN A 324 -24.53 8.39 15.26
C ASN A 324 -24.85 7.39 14.14
N VAL A 325 -25.88 7.63 13.35
CA VAL A 325 -26.19 6.80 12.17
C VAL A 325 -25.04 6.90 11.15
N VAL A 326 -24.56 8.10 10.86
CA VAL A 326 -23.43 8.30 9.94
C VAL A 326 -22.14 7.68 10.50
N TYR A 327 -21.95 7.68 11.82
CA TYR A 327 -20.84 6.97 12.45
C TYR A 327 -20.87 5.47 12.17
N VAL A 328 -22.02 4.81 12.31
CA VAL A 328 -22.15 3.38 11.97
C VAL A 328 -21.83 3.15 10.49
N VAL A 329 -22.37 3.97 9.60
CA VAL A 329 -22.09 3.92 8.16
C VAL A 329 -20.59 4.15 7.88
N HIS A 330 -19.95 5.07 8.60
CA HIS A 330 -18.51 5.29 8.53
C HIS A 330 -17.72 4.05 8.93
N MET A 331 -18.09 3.41 10.04
CA MET A 331 -17.44 2.18 10.50
C MET A 331 -17.64 1.00 9.54
N MET A 332 -18.80 0.92 8.87
CA MET A 332 -19.03 -0.04 7.78
C MET A 332 -18.08 0.14 6.61
N GLY A 333 -17.52 1.33 6.42
CA GLY A 333 -16.44 1.60 5.45
C GLY A 333 -15.04 1.36 6.03
N VAL A 334 -14.78 1.85 7.25
CA VAL A 334 -13.46 1.81 7.90
C VAL A 334 -13.01 0.37 8.17
N VAL A 335 -13.88 -0.48 8.74
CA VAL A 335 -13.51 -1.84 9.13
C VAL A 335 -13.07 -2.69 7.94
N PRO A 336 -13.81 -2.79 6.83
CA PRO A 336 -13.32 -3.52 5.65
C PRO A 336 -12.12 -2.83 4.99
N MET A 337 -12.07 -1.48 4.95
CA MET A 337 -10.92 -0.76 4.41
C MET A 337 -9.64 -1.11 5.16
N LEU A 338 -9.65 -1.10 6.47
CA LEU A 338 -8.49 -1.47 7.27
C LEU A 338 -8.25 -2.99 7.26
N GLY A 339 -9.30 -3.79 7.47
CA GLY A 339 -9.18 -5.24 7.64
C GLY A 339 -8.84 -6.02 6.36
N LEU A 340 -9.25 -5.51 5.20
CA LEU A 340 -9.05 -6.19 3.91
C LEU A 340 -8.06 -5.46 3.01
N GLU A 341 -8.23 -4.14 2.79
CA GLU A 341 -7.40 -3.41 1.84
C GLU A 341 -5.95 -3.23 2.32
N VAL A 342 -5.74 -2.98 3.61
CA VAL A 342 -4.40 -2.74 4.15
C VAL A 342 -3.52 -3.98 4.04
N PRO A 343 -3.91 -5.18 4.52
CA PRO A 343 -3.04 -6.35 4.46
C PRO A 343 -3.05 -7.07 3.10
N PHE A 344 -4.14 -7.00 2.33
CA PHE A 344 -4.36 -7.92 1.20
C PHE A 344 -4.50 -7.25 -0.16
N SER A 345 -4.65 -5.93 -0.24
CA SER A 345 -4.87 -5.21 -1.49
C SER A 345 -3.85 -4.09 -1.68
N LYS A 346 -4.24 -3.02 -2.34
CA LYS A 346 -3.35 -1.94 -2.77
C LYS A 346 -2.58 -1.29 -1.63
N TRP A 347 -3.15 -1.19 -0.44
CA TRP A 347 -2.50 -0.52 0.70
C TRP A 347 -1.32 -1.28 1.31
N ALA A 348 -1.18 -2.57 1.07
CA ALA A 348 0.00 -3.34 1.48
C ALA A 348 1.33 -2.71 1.01
N HIS A 349 1.30 -1.91 -0.08
CA HIS A 349 2.48 -1.19 -0.56
C HIS A 349 3.05 -0.18 0.46
N LEU A 350 2.25 0.31 1.41
CA LEU A 350 2.73 1.18 2.50
C LEU A 350 3.81 0.50 3.35
N ALA A 351 3.72 -0.81 3.53
CA ALA A 351 4.73 -1.60 4.22
C ALA A 351 5.82 -2.10 3.26
N TYR A 352 5.43 -2.63 2.10
CA TYR A 352 6.39 -3.27 1.20
C TYR A 352 7.37 -2.30 0.54
N ARG A 353 6.96 -1.08 0.19
CA ARG A 353 7.88 -0.14 -0.48
C ARG A 353 8.99 0.40 0.41
N PRO A 354 8.74 0.92 1.62
CA PRO A 354 9.82 1.31 2.52
C PRO A 354 10.76 0.15 2.83
N LEU A 355 10.21 -1.05 3.05
CA LEU A 355 11.02 -2.26 3.28
C LEU A 355 11.85 -2.64 2.06
N ALA A 356 11.30 -2.55 0.85
CA ALA A 356 12.04 -2.82 -0.38
C ALA A 356 13.22 -1.85 -0.56
N MET A 357 13.04 -0.58 -0.25
CA MET A 357 14.12 0.41 -0.28
C MET A 357 15.20 0.08 0.75
N TYR A 358 14.79 -0.24 1.95
CA TYR A 358 15.69 -0.68 3.00
C TYR A 358 16.45 -1.97 2.62
N PHE A 359 15.76 -2.98 2.12
CA PHE A 359 16.37 -4.25 1.69
C PHE A 359 17.27 -4.07 0.46
N SER A 360 16.93 -3.15 -0.45
CA SER A 360 17.77 -2.87 -1.61
C SER A 360 19.10 -2.24 -1.21
N GLU A 361 19.14 -1.39 -0.21
CA GLU A 361 20.40 -0.85 0.30
C GLU A 361 21.24 -1.92 1.01
N LEU A 362 20.61 -2.81 1.77
CA LEU A 362 21.29 -3.95 2.38
C LEU A 362 21.90 -4.88 1.31
N GLN A 363 21.15 -5.21 0.25
CA GLN A 363 21.66 -6.01 -0.86
C GLN A 363 22.81 -5.30 -1.59
N ALA A 364 22.66 -4.00 -1.90
CA ALA A 364 23.70 -3.22 -2.57
C ALA A 364 24.99 -3.14 -1.75
N GLU A 365 24.87 -3.01 -0.43
CA GLU A 365 26.04 -3.02 0.46
C GLU A 365 26.75 -4.38 0.44
N ALA A 366 26.00 -5.48 0.59
CA ALA A 366 26.59 -6.83 0.56
C ALA A 366 27.25 -7.15 -0.78
N ILE A 367 26.67 -6.71 -1.90
CA ILE A 367 27.27 -6.88 -3.23
C ILE A 367 28.57 -6.08 -3.33
N ARG A 368 28.58 -4.81 -2.94
CA ARG A 368 29.80 -3.98 -2.93
C ARG A 368 30.91 -4.55 -2.06
N GLU A 369 30.58 -5.07 -0.88
CA GLU A 369 31.57 -5.71 0.00
C GLU A 369 32.16 -6.97 -0.64
N ARG A 370 31.31 -7.80 -1.27
CA ARG A 370 31.75 -8.98 -2.02
C ARG A 370 32.68 -8.61 -3.19
N GLU A 371 32.32 -7.59 -3.98
CA GLU A 371 33.16 -7.11 -5.09
C GLU A 371 34.52 -6.63 -4.61
N ARG A 372 34.58 -5.86 -3.51
CA ARG A 372 35.82 -5.40 -2.89
C ARG A 372 36.68 -6.60 -2.41
N ALA A 373 36.07 -7.61 -1.80
CA ALA A 373 36.78 -8.79 -1.33
C ALA A 373 37.36 -9.59 -2.51
N VAL A 374 36.62 -9.73 -3.61
CA VAL A 374 37.09 -10.41 -4.84
C VAL A 374 38.23 -9.63 -5.49
N ALA A 375 38.09 -8.30 -5.60
CA ALA A 375 39.16 -7.44 -6.14
C ALA A 375 40.44 -7.49 -5.29
N ALA A 376 40.31 -7.49 -3.96
CA ALA A 376 41.44 -7.62 -3.04
C ALA A 376 42.12 -8.99 -3.12
N ALA A 377 41.40 -10.05 -3.48
CA ALA A 377 41.91 -11.40 -3.67
C ALA A 377 42.55 -11.64 -5.06
N GLY A 378 42.52 -10.65 -5.97
CA GLY A 378 43.00 -10.78 -7.34
C GLY A 378 42.24 -11.80 -8.20
N ALA A 379 41.02 -12.23 -7.76
CA ALA A 379 40.20 -13.18 -8.47
C ALA A 379 39.29 -12.48 -9.52
N PRO A 380 38.99 -13.12 -10.66
CA PRO A 380 38.04 -12.56 -11.63
C PRO A 380 36.66 -12.44 -11.00
N LEU A 381 35.95 -11.34 -11.28
CA LEU A 381 34.55 -11.14 -10.86
C LEU A 381 33.69 -12.27 -11.44
N PRO A 382 32.85 -12.91 -10.66
CA PRO A 382 31.92 -13.93 -11.16
C PRO A 382 30.94 -13.27 -12.15
N ALA A 383 30.82 -13.88 -13.34
CA ALA A 383 29.92 -13.43 -14.40
C ALA A 383 28.43 -13.43 -14.02
#